data_a265ac8045c5c3b3d71ba13d0061c917
#
_entry.id   a265ac8045c5c3b3d71ba13d0061c917
#
_cell.length_a   1.000
_cell.length_b   1.000
_cell.length_c   1.000
_cell.angle_alpha   90.00
_cell.angle_beta   90.00
_cell.angle_gamma   90.00
#
_symmetry.space_group_name_H-M   'P 1'
#
loop_
_entity.id
_entity.type
_entity.pdbx_description
1 polymer ?
#
loop_
_entity_poly.entity_id
_entity_poly.type
_entity_poly.pdbx_seq_one_letter_code
_entity_poly.pdbx_strand_id
1 'polypeptide(L)'
;MKKFLALILALVMALSLVACGGGNTTDDNQNTDGNDNPDATTYKVAMITDYGDITDQSFNQTTYEACKEYCEAGGLEFKYFKPVGDNTADRVAMIESAIDEGFNIIVMPGYAFGGAIVEAAPKYKDVKFVALDVSKGDYLEAGVGAAGETYDYEPDNWDLAKYADLSNVYTMIYQEELCGYMAGYATVKMGYTKLGYAGGMAVPAVIRYGYGFVQGANAAAKELGATVEMKYIYTNTFSPDASIAAAMDTWYADGTQVVFACGGGIYVSIAEAAKKANAKIVGVDVDQAPIIDALANEDTTITSAMKGLASSTKAALKGIIEDGKWDELAGKIDNLGLVSGTDMDANYVGIPTGDGTAWCDTFTTDDYAALVAAMFDGTITVSNDITKKPADFATDITLTDLGTLN
;
A
#
# COMPACT_ATOMS: atom_id res chain seq x y z
N MET A 1 -5.95 -6.64 44.17
CA MET A 1 -6.52 -6.77 42.82
C MET A 1 -7.13 -8.15 42.51
N LYS A 2 -6.76 -9.25 43.15
CA LYS A 2 -7.34 -10.59 42.88
C LYS A 2 -8.72 -10.84 43.51
N LYS A 3 -9.22 -9.98 44.38
CA LYS A 3 -10.54 -10.16 45.09
C LYS A 3 -11.66 -9.36 44.41
N PHE A 4 -11.38 -8.46 43.47
CA PHE A 4 -12.39 -7.67 42.72
C PHE A 4 -12.87 -8.39 41.46
N LEU A 5 -12.06 -9.29 40.90
CA LEU A 5 -12.43 -10.05 39.70
C LEU A 5 -13.42 -11.20 39.99
N ALA A 6 -13.46 -11.69 41.20
CA ALA A 6 -14.36 -12.77 41.60
C ALA A 6 -15.81 -12.29 41.85
N LEU A 7 -16.03 -11.00 42.08
CA LEU A 7 -17.35 -10.44 42.36
C LEU A 7 -18.14 -10.12 41.08
N ILE A 8 -17.44 -9.86 39.97
CA ILE A 8 -18.08 -9.55 38.67
C ILE A 8 -18.55 -10.84 37.99
N LEU A 9 -17.85 -11.96 38.16
CA LEU A 9 -18.25 -13.26 37.58
C LEU A 9 -19.47 -13.90 38.30
N ALA A 10 -19.75 -13.53 39.54
CA ALA A 10 -20.91 -14.04 40.27
C ALA A 10 -22.23 -13.32 39.94
N LEU A 11 -22.18 -12.12 39.38
CA LEU A 11 -23.37 -11.33 39.05
C LEU A 11 -23.99 -11.67 37.69
N VAL A 12 -23.22 -12.30 36.78
CA VAL A 12 -23.69 -12.69 35.45
C VAL A 12 -24.42 -14.06 35.46
N MET A 13 -24.23 -14.88 36.47
CA MET A 13 -24.88 -16.19 36.58
C MET A 13 -26.23 -16.19 37.33
N ALA A 14 -26.71 -15.05 37.82
CA ALA A 14 -27.94 -14.99 38.64
C ALA A 14 -29.21 -14.57 37.86
N LEU A 15 -29.11 -14.35 36.53
CA LEU A 15 -30.22 -13.84 35.69
C LEU A 15 -30.81 -14.87 34.71
N SER A 16 -30.48 -16.16 34.80
CA SER A 16 -30.94 -17.17 33.85
C SER A 16 -31.89 -18.25 34.41
N LEU A 17 -32.56 -18.03 35.53
CA LEU A 17 -33.50 -19.01 36.11
C LEU A 17 -34.81 -18.39 36.62
N VAL A 18 -35.64 -17.88 35.69
CA VAL A 18 -37.11 -17.76 35.92
C VAL A 18 -37.82 -17.81 34.59
N ALA A 19 -38.33 -18.96 34.19
CA ALA A 19 -39.57 -19.14 33.48
C ALA A 19 -39.79 -20.61 33.11
N CYS A 20 -40.43 -21.34 34.02
CA CYS A 20 -41.21 -22.53 33.66
C CYS A 20 -42.41 -22.56 34.58
N GLY A 21 -43.60 -22.36 34.06
CA GLY A 21 -44.90 -22.52 34.77
C GLY A 21 -46.05 -22.32 33.79
N GLY A 22 -46.71 -23.42 33.43
CA GLY A 22 -47.61 -23.62 32.31
C GLY A 22 -48.98 -22.95 32.41
N GLY A 23 -49.73 -23.06 31.30
CA GLY A 23 -51.15 -22.72 31.18
C GLY A 23 -51.56 -22.55 29.72
N ASN A 24 -52.37 -23.49 29.27
CA ASN A 24 -53.03 -23.62 27.98
C ASN A 24 -53.92 -22.43 27.62
N THR A 25 -53.94 -21.90 26.41
CA THR A 25 -55.08 -21.85 25.45
C THR A 25 -54.93 -20.81 24.34
N THR A 26 -55.21 -21.27 23.12
CA THR A 26 -55.79 -20.60 21.92
C THR A 26 -55.03 -19.49 21.20
N ASP A 27 -54.73 -19.82 19.94
CA ASP A 27 -54.75 -18.99 18.72
C ASP A 27 -54.50 -17.48 18.88
N ASP A 28 -53.35 -17.05 18.42
CA ASP A 28 -53.30 -15.95 17.44
C ASP A 28 -52.00 -15.99 16.64
N ASN A 29 -52.20 -15.93 15.37
CA ASN A 29 -51.21 -15.88 14.31
C ASN A 29 -50.40 -14.57 14.48
N GLN A 30 -49.18 -14.62 15.00
CA GLN A 30 -48.23 -13.54 14.83
C GLN A 30 -47.02 -14.07 14.03
N ASN A 31 -47.09 -13.70 12.79
CA ASN A 31 -46.06 -13.68 11.79
C ASN A 31 -44.84 -12.99 12.39
N THR A 32 -43.84 -13.73 12.81
CA THR A 32 -42.48 -13.17 12.93
C THR A 32 -41.97 -13.05 11.52
N ASP A 33 -42.16 -11.88 10.94
CA ASP A 33 -41.49 -11.47 9.72
C ASP A 33 -39.97 -11.48 10.03
N GLY A 34 -39.36 -12.62 9.86
CA GLY A 34 -37.99 -12.73 9.43
C GLY A 34 -37.97 -12.12 8.02
N ASN A 35 -37.47 -10.91 7.92
CA ASN A 35 -37.23 -10.28 6.63
C ASN A 35 -36.03 -10.97 5.99
N ASP A 36 -36.19 -12.25 5.66
CA ASP A 36 -35.34 -12.96 4.71
C ASP A 36 -35.68 -12.36 3.34
N ASN A 37 -35.01 -11.25 3.01
CA ASN A 37 -34.99 -10.77 1.64
C ASN A 37 -34.15 -11.77 0.82
N PRO A 38 -34.77 -12.65 -0.02
CA PRO A 38 -34.04 -13.66 -0.77
C PRO A 38 -33.09 -13.09 -1.83
N ASP A 39 -33.13 -11.77 -2.04
CA ASP A 39 -32.25 -11.02 -2.96
C ASP A 39 -31.10 -10.30 -2.24
N ALA A 40 -30.90 -10.47 -0.92
CA ALA A 40 -29.76 -9.89 -0.26
C ALA A 40 -28.48 -10.66 -0.66
N THR A 41 -27.67 -10.08 -1.51
CA THR A 41 -26.37 -10.65 -1.90
C THR A 41 -25.51 -10.81 -0.63
N THR A 42 -25.22 -12.06 -0.26
CA THR A 42 -24.28 -12.34 0.82
C THR A 42 -22.85 -12.14 0.29
N TYR A 43 -22.17 -11.13 0.79
CA TYR A 43 -20.80 -10.87 0.43
C TYR A 43 -19.83 -11.73 1.23
N LYS A 44 -18.82 -12.27 0.53
CA LYS A 44 -17.67 -12.98 1.10
C LYS A 44 -16.42 -12.41 0.46
N VAL A 45 -15.45 -12.04 1.26
CA VAL A 45 -14.22 -11.36 0.81
C VAL A 45 -13.04 -12.31 0.82
N ALA A 46 -12.38 -12.47 -0.31
CA ALA A 46 -11.08 -13.11 -0.39
C ALA A 46 -9.99 -12.07 -0.68
N MET A 47 -8.81 -12.24 -0.10
CA MET A 47 -7.61 -11.56 -0.53
C MET A 47 -6.64 -12.58 -1.13
N ILE A 48 -6.02 -12.23 -2.24
CA ILE A 48 -5.00 -13.06 -2.87
C ILE A 48 -3.70 -12.24 -2.89
N THR A 49 -2.63 -12.76 -2.28
CA THR A 49 -1.31 -12.12 -2.37
C THR A 49 -0.73 -12.29 -3.78
N ASP A 50 0.14 -11.36 -4.20
CA ASP A 50 0.87 -11.51 -5.47
C ASP A 50 1.90 -12.66 -5.40
N TYR A 51 3.05 -12.44 -4.81
CA TYR A 51 4.08 -13.43 -4.43
C TYR A 51 4.70 -13.06 -3.08
N GLY A 52 4.32 -11.90 -2.52
CA GLY A 52 4.69 -11.43 -1.20
C GLY A 52 4.06 -12.26 -0.08
N ASP A 53 4.41 -11.93 1.14
CA ASP A 53 3.86 -12.56 2.33
C ASP A 53 3.04 -11.58 3.15
N ILE A 54 1.99 -12.06 3.80
CA ILE A 54 1.17 -11.25 4.72
C ILE A 54 1.90 -10.86 6.01
N THR A 55 3.19 -11.11 6.09
CA THR A 55 4.09 -10.73 7.19
C THR A 55 5.21 -9.79 6.74
N ASP A 56 5.06 -9.16 5.58
CA ASP A 56 6.06 -8.28 4.99
C ASP A 56 6.21 -6.92 5.72
N GLN A 57 5.35 -6.65 6.68
CA GLN A 57 5.30 -5.39 7.44
C GLN A 57 5.16 -4.15 6.53
N SER A 58 4.52 -4.32 5.38
CA SER A 58 4.38 -3.33 4.33
C SER A 58 3.08 -3.58 3.54
N PHE A 59 3.18 -3.76 2.23
CA PHE A 59 2.10 -3.77 1.26
C PHE A 59 1.08 -4.90 1.46
N ASN A 60 1.55 -6.17 1.45
CA ASN A 60 0.65 -7.33 1.54
C ASN A 60 0.03 -7.46 2.94
N GLN A 61 0.84 -7.28 4.01
CA GLN A 61 0.33 -7.34 5.37
C GLN A 61 -0.74 -6.30 5.63
N THR A 62 -0.48 -5.04 5.24
CA THR A 62 -1.43 -3.94 5.47
C THR A 62 -2.76 -4.18 4.76
N THR A 63 -2.73 -4.67 3.53
CA THR A 63 -3.95 -5.00 2.78
C THR A 63 -4.68 -6.18 3.40
N TYR A 64 -3.96 -7.22 3.85
CA TYR A 64 -4.52 -8.37 4.56
C TYR A 64 -5.23 -7.95 5.84
N GLU A 65 -4.55 -7.18 6.68
CA GLU A 65 -5.11 -6.71 7.95
C GLU A 65 -6.34 -5.84 7.73
N ALA A 66 -6.30 -4.93 6.73
CA ALA A 66 -7.44 -4.09 6.39
C ALA A 66 -8.68 -4.90 5.98
N CYS A 67 -8.52 -5.92 5.13
CA CYS A 67 -9.59 -6.81 4.73
C CYS A 67 -10.14 -7.61 5.92
N LYS A 68 -9.23 -8.18 6.72
CA LYS A 68 -9.57 -8.99 7.89
C LYS A 68 -10.35 -8.17 8.94
N GLU A 69 -9.82 -7.02 9.33
CA GLU A 69 -10.45 -6.14 10.33
C GLU A 69 -11.84 -5.66 9.86
N TYR A 70 -11.95 -5.27 8.58
CA TYR A 70 -13.24 -4.84 8.02
C TYR A 70 -14.27 -5.98 8.07
N CYS A 71 -13.87 -7.18 7.66
CA CYS A 71 -14.77 -8.33 7.63
C CYS A 71 -15.14 -8.81 9.04
N GLU A 72 -14.18 -8.86 9.97
CA GLU A 72 -14.45 -9.21 11.38
C GLU A 72 -15.44 -8.23 12.02
N ALA A 73 -15.27 -6.92 11.79
CA ALA A 73 -16.17 -5.90 12.31
C ALA A 73 -17.59 -6.02 11.72
N GLY A 74 -17.71 -6.38 10.44
CA GLY A 74 -18.98 -6.56 9.74
C GLY A 74 -19.61 -7.95 9.86
N GLY A 75 -18.94 -8.91 10.55
CA GLY A 75 -19.40 -10.30 10.62
C GLY A 75 -19.39 -11.04 9.27
N LEU A 76 -18.51 -10.64 8.36
CA LEU A 76 -18.37 -11.20 7.01
C LEU A 76 -17.35 -12.34 6.98
N GLU A 77 -17.54 -13.31 6.09
CA GLU A 77 -16.55 -14.35 5.84
C GLU A 77 -15.35 -13.76 5.10
N PHE A 78 -14.15 -14.01 5.63
CA PHE A 78 -12.87 -13.60 5.05
C PHE A 78 -11.89 -14.76 4.96
N LYS A 79 -11.20 -14.87 3.83
CA LYS A 79 -10.10 -15.83 3.65
C LYS A 79 -9.01 -15.24 2.77
N TYR A 80 -7.75 -15.58 3.05
CA TYR A 80 -6.66 -15.25 2.17
C TYR A 80 -6.12 -16.46 1.43
N PHE A 81 -5.62 -16.23 0.22
CA PHE A 81 -5.04 -17.24 -0.65
C PHE A 81 -3.66 -16.78 -1.08
N LYS A 82 -2.72 -17.73 -1.17
CA LYS A 82 -1.36 -17.45 -1.61
C LYS A 82 -1.05 -18.31 -2.84
N PRO A 83 -0.65 -17.70 -3.99
CA PRO A 83 -0.19 -18.44 -5.15
C PRO A 83 1.03 -19.31 -4.83
N VAL A 84 1.16 -20.44 -5.53
CA VAL A 84 2.28 -21.38 -5.33
C VAL A 84 3.59 -20.78 -5.86
N GLY A 85 3.49 -19.98 -6.93
CA GLY A 85 4.63 -19.34 -7.58
C GLY A 85 4.29 -17.94 -8.09
N ASP A 86 5.31 -17.25 -8.56
CA ASP A 86 5.20 -15.90 -9.12
C ASP A 86 4.96 -15.96 -10.63
N ASN A 87 3.73 -16.32 -11.01
CA ASN A 87 3.28 -16.26 -12.40
C ASN A 87 1.75 -16.08 -12.50
N THR A 88 1.29 -15.63 -13.66
CA THR A 88 -0.12 -15.35 -13.93
C THR A 88 -1.01 -16.60 -13.71
N ALA A 89 -0.60 -17.78 -14.16
CA ALA A 89 -1.40 -18.98 -14.05
C ALA A 89 -1.67 -19.40 -12.60
N ASP A 90 -0.65 -19.28 -11.72
CA ASP A 90 -0.81 -19.57 -10.30
C ASP A 90 -1.75 -18.56 -9.61
N ARG A 91 -1.70 -17.26 -10.00
CA ARG A 91 -2.63 -16.25 -9.52
C ARG A 91 -4.06 -16.51 -9.97
N VAL A 92 -4.25 -16.86 -11.25
CA VAL A 92 -5.57 -17.25 -11.78
C VAL A 92 -6.12 -18.47 -11.03
N ALA A 93 -5.29 -19.49 -10.77
CA ALA A 93 -5.72 -20.68 -10.03
C ALA A 93 -6.20 -20.32 -8.60
N MET A 94 -5.59 -19.34 -7.94
CA MET A 94 -6.05 -18.87 -6.62
C MET A 94 -7.33 -18.04 -6.71
N ILE A 95 -7.50 -17.23 -7.76
CA ILE A 95 -8.77 -16.55 -8.04
C ILE A 95 -9.89 -17.57 -8.22
N GLU A 96 -9.69 -18.56 -9.07
CA GLU A 96 -10.67 -19.63 -9.33
C GLU A 96 -10.98 -20.44 -8.06
N SER A 97 -9.97 -20.77 -7.26
CA SER A 97 -10.17 -21.46 -5.97
C SER A 97 -11.00 -20.63 -4.99
N ALA A 98 -10.79 -19.33 -4.92
CA ALA A 98 -11.59 -18.45 -4.06
C ALA A 98 -13.05 -18.37 -4.55
N ILE A 99 -13.27 -18.27 -5.85
CA ILE A 99 -14.60 -18.24 -6.46
C ILE A 99 -15.34 -19.56 -6.24
N ASP A 100 -14.66 -20.70 -6.40
CA ASP A 100 -15.23 -22.05 -6.17
C ASP A 100 -15.65 -22.25 -4.70
N GLU A 101 -14.99 -21.57 -3.74
CA GLU A 101 -15.39 -21.53 -2.33
C GLU A 101 -16.51 -20.51 -2.04
N GLY A 102 -17.00 -19.81 -3.07
CA GLY A 102 -18.12 -18.88 -3.00
C GLY A 102 -17.74 -17.44 -2.60
N PHE A 103 -16.46 -17.06 -2.64
CA PHE A 103 -16.04 -15.67 -2.47
C PHE A 103 -16.41 -14.86 -3.70
N ASN A 104 -17.04 -13.71 -3.51
CA ASN A 104 -17.56 -12.86 -4.58
C ASN A 104 -17.03 -11.42 -4.56
N ILE A 105 -16.14 -11.09 -3.62
CA ILE A 105 -15.28 -9.92 -3.64
C ILE A 105 -13.84 -10.43 -3.50
N ILE A 106 -13.00 -10.16 -4.52
CA ILE A 106 -11.61 -10.62 -4.56
C ILE A 106 -10.69 -9.40 -4.53
N VAL A 107 -9.94 -9.25 -3.44
CA VAL A 107 -8.96 -8.17 -3.26
C VAL A 107 -7.57 -8.66 -3.65
N MET A 108 -6.91 -7.94 -4.54
CA MET A 108 -5.66 -8.34 -5.18
C MET A 108 -4.64 -7.20 -5.12
N PRO A 109 -3.75 -7.19 -4.11
CA PRO A 109 -2.69 -6.21 -4.02
C PRO A 109 -1.49 -6.58 -4.89
N GLY A 110 -1.09 -5.67 -5.79
CA GLY A 110 0.15 -5.75 -6.54
C GLY A 110 -0.01 -5.73 -8.06
N TYR A 111 0.90 -5.00 -8.72
CA TYR A 111 0.96 -4.85 -10.19
C TYR A 111 0.91 -6.19 -10.94
N ALA A 112 1.47 -7.24 -10.34
CA ALA A 112 1.57 -8.57 -10.94
C ALA A 112 0.20 -9.23 -11.21
N PHE A 113 -0.89 -8.68 -10.69
CA PHE A 113 -2.25 -9.15 -10.97
C PHE A 113 -2.81 -8.69 -12.31
N GLY A 114 -2.16 -7.76 -13.04
CA GLY A 114 -2.64 -7.28 -14.34
C GLY A 114 -3.05 -8.42 -15.26
N GLY A 115 -2.16 -9.40 -15.48
CA GLY A 115 -2.43 -10.55 -16.32
C GLY A 115 -3.55 -11.46 -15.80
N ALA A 116 -3.58 -11.73 -14.50
CA ALA A 116 -4.60 -12.59 -13.90
C ALA A 116 -6.00 -11.97 -13.96
N ILE A 117 -6.10 -10.65 -13.78
CA ILE A 117 -7.36 -9.90 -13.91
C ILE A 117 -7.85 -9.88 -15.35
N VAL A 118 -6.97 -9.60 -16.33
CA VAL A 118 -7.31 -9.62 -17.75
C VAL A 118 -7.86 -11.00 -18.17
N GLU A 119 -7.34 -12.08 -17.59
CA GLU A 119 -7.80 -13.43 -17.86
C GLU A 119 -9.10 -13.80 -17.12
N ALA A 120 -9.21 -13.46 -15.82
CA ALA A 120 -10.30 -13.93 -14.96
C ALA A 120 -11.55 -13.03 -15.03
N ALA A 121 -11.40 -11.69 -15.03
CA ALA A 121 -12.55 -10.79 -14.94
C ALA A 121 -13.61 -10.98 -16.03
N PRO A 122 -13.25 -11.24 -17.31
CA PRO A 122 -14.23 -11.54 -18.35
C PRO A 122 -15.03 -12.82 -18.12
N LYS A 123 -14.45 -13.81 -17.42
CA LYS A 123 -15.06 -15.12 -17.18
C LYS A 123 -16.05 -15.09 -16.00
N TYR A 124 -15.81 -14.26 -15.00
CA TYR A 124 -16.51 -14.23 -13.71
C TYR A 124 -17.22 -12.88 -13.49
N LYS A 125 -18.21 -12.57 -14.33
CA LYS A 125 -18.88 -11.25 -14.35
C LYS A 125 -19.62 -10.87 -13.06
N ASP A 126 -20.07 -11.87 -12.30
CA ASP A 126 -20.77 -11.64 -11.02
C ASP A 126 -19.82 -11.42 -9.85
N VAL A 127 -18.50 -11.62 -10.05
CA VAL A 127 -17.47 -11.40 -9.05
C VAL A 127 -16.98 -9.96 -9.15
N LYS A 128 -16.79 -9.32 -8.00
CA LYS A 128 -16.24 -7.97 -7.86
C LYS A 128 -14.75 -8.06 -7.57
N PHE A 129 -13.94 -7.60 -8.51
CA PHE A 129 -12.50 -7.58 -8.37
C PHE A 129 -12.03 -6.22 -7.87
N VAL A 130 -11.23 -6.19 -6.81
CA VAL A 130 -10.63 -4.99 -6.25
C VAL A 130 -9.12 -5.12 -6.35
N ALA A 131 -8.48 -4.28 -7.14
CA ALA A 131 -7.05 -4.32 -7.40
C ALA A 131 -6.34 -3.11 -6.77
N LEU A 132 -5.16 -3.33 -6.20
CA LEU A 132 -4.29 -2.27 -5.69
C LEU A 132 -2.96 -2.29 -6.47
N ASP A 133 -2.49 -1.12 -6.88
CA ASP A 133 -1.25 -0.92 -7.66
C ASP A 133 -1.21 -1.65 -9.02
N VAL A 134 -2.36 -1.93 -9.61
CA VAL A 134 -2.43 -2.43 -11.00
C VAL A 134 -2.73 -1.26 -11.92
N SER A 135 -1.76 -0.79 -12.65
CA SER A 135 -1.89 0.37 -13.54
C SER A 135 -2.53 0.02 -14.88
N LYS A 136 -2.93 1.06 -15.64
CA LYS A 136 -3.35 0.91 -17.05
C LYS A 136 -2.30 0.15 -17.87
N GLY A 137 -1.01 0.41 -17.60
CA GLY A 137 0.11 -0.24 -18.29
C GLY A 137 0.16 -1.74 -18.04
N ASP A 138 -0.06 -2.19 -16.79
CA ASP A 138 -0.03 -3.60 -16.42
C ASP A 138 -1.16 -4.39 -17.12
N TYR A 139 -2.35 -3.82 -17.22
CA TYR A 139 -3.45 -4.41 -17.99
C TYR A 139 -3.15 -4.46 -19.48
N LEU A 140 -2.57 -3.38 -20.04
CA LEU A 140 -2.22 -3.32 -21.45
C LEU A 140 -1.12 -4.29 -21.81
N GLU A 141 -0.07 -4.42 -21.00
CA GLU A 141 1.00 -5.40 -21.24
C GLU A 141 0.42 -6.81 -21.39
N ALA A 142 -0.46 -7.20 -20.47
CA ALA A 142 -1.11 -8.50 -20.51
C ALA A 142 -2.08 -8.65 -21.69
N GLY A 143 -2.97 -7.68 -21.91
CA GLY A 143 -4.01 -7.75 -22.91
C GLY A 143 -3.48 -7.64 -24.35
N VAL A 144 -2.51 -6.76 -24.60
CA VAL A 144 -1.85 -6.62 -25.90
C VAL A 144 -1.04 -7.87 -26.22
N GLY A 145 -0.31 -8.42 -25.22
CA GLY A 145 0.40 -9.69 -25.36
C GLY A 145 -0.52 -10.86 -25.67
N ALA A 146 -1.68 -10.95 -25.00
CA ALA A 146 -2.69 -11.97 -25.27
C ALA A 146 -3.31 -11.85 -26.68
N ALA A 147 -3.38 -10.64 -27.24
CA ALA A 147 -3.81 -10.39 -28.61
C ALA A 147 -2.71 -10.72 -29.65
N GLY A 148 -1.51 -11.08 -29.22
CA GLY A 148 -0.36 -11.35 -30.11
C GLY A 148 0.29 -10.10 -30.70
N GLU A 149 0.02 -8.95 -30.09
CA GLU A 149 0.62 -7.65 -30.46
C GLU A 149 1.80 -7.34 -29.52
N THR A 150 2.63 -6.36 -29.86
CA THR A 150 3.77 -5.92 -29.04
C THR A 150 3.41 -4.61 -28.34
N TYR A 151 3.42 -4.59 -27.03
CA TYR A 151 3.20 -3.40 -26.22
C TYR A 151 4.46 -2.52 -26.21
N ASP A 152 4.30 -1.22 -26.41
CA ASP A 152 5.40 -0.24 -26.49
C ASP A 152 5.74 0.43 -25.15
N TYR A 153 5.07 0.03 -24.05
CA TYR A 153 5.18 0.61 -22.72
C TYR A 153 4.79 2.10 -22.60
N GLU A 154 4.03 2.59 -23.60
CA GLU A 154 3.43 3.94 -23.60
C GLU A 154 1.91 3.78 -23.49
N PRO A 155 1.33 3.76 -22.27
CA PRO A 155 -0.10 3.44 -22.09
C PRO A 155 -1.05 4.34 -22.87
N ASP A 156 -0.66 5.59 -23.12
CA ASP A 156 -1.52 6.56 -23.80
C ASP A 156 -1.66 6.32 -25.30
N ASN A 157 -0.79 5.49 -25.90
CA ASN A 157 -0.90 5.05 -27.28
C ASN A 157 -1.99 3.99 -27.49
N TRP A 158 -2.55 3.43 -26.38
CA TRP A 158 -3.40 2.24 -26.42
C TRP A 158 -4.78 2.49 -25.82
N ASP A 159 -5.81 1.94 -26.50
CA ASP A 159 -7.17 1.89 -25.98
C ASP A 159 -7.34 0.67 -25.06
N LEU A 160 -7.36 0.89 -23.75
CA LEU A 160 -7.47 -0.17 -22.74
C LEU A 160 -8.71 -1.07 -22.96
N ALA A 161 -9.84 -0.47 -23.34
CA ALA A 161 -11.09 -1.21 -23.53
C ALA A 161 -11.04 -2.25 -24.68
N LYS A 162 -10.09 -2.09 -25.61
CA LYS A 162 -9.84 -3.06 -26.68
C LYS A 162 -9.17 -4.33 -26.17
N TYR A 163 -8.37 -4.23 -25.09
CA TYR A 163 -7.46 -5.28 -24.65
C TYR A 163 -7.79 -5.87 -23.28
N ALA A 164 -8.58 -5.16 -22.47
CA ALA A 164 -9.00 -5.60 -21.14
C ALA A 164 -10.46 -5.23 -20.87
N ASP A 165 -11.26 -6.22 -20.49
CA ASP A 165 -12.63 -5.99 -20.01
C ASP A 165 -12.62 -5.87 -18.49
N LEU A 166 -12.59 -4.64 -17.99
CA LEU A 166 -12.55 -4.30 -16.58
C LEU A 166 -13.93 -3.93 -16.01
N SER A 167 -15.04 -4.28 -16.68
CA SER A 167 -16.40 -3.88 -16.29
C SER A 167 -16.82 -4.33 -14.89
N ASN A 168 -16.13 -5.30 -14.30
CA ASN A 168 -16.32 -5.80 -12.93
C ASN A 168 -15.03 -5.71 -12.09
N VAL A 169 -14.18 -4.73 -12.40
CA VAL A 169 -12.91 -4.47 -11.69
C VAL A 169 -12.90 -3.02 -11.20
N TYR A 170 -12.56 -2.82 -9.95
CA TYR A 170 -12.19 -1.52 -9.39
C TYR A 170 -10.71 -1.52 -9.03
N THR A 171 -9.99 -0.54 -9.50
CA THR A 171 -8.55 -0.44 -9.30
C THR A 171 -8.17 0.85 -8.59
N MET A 172 -7.28 0.75 -7.63
CA MET A 172 -6.67 1.86 -6.92
C MET A 172 -5.17 1.87 -7.16
N ILE A 173 -4.65 2.96 -7.69
CA ILE A 173 -3.22 3.27 -7.73
C ILE A 173 -2.98 4.53 -6.91
N TYR A 174 -1.73 4.83 -6.60
CA TYR A 174 -1.42 5.94 -5.69
C TYR A 174 -0.43 6.91 -6.34
N GLN A 175 -0.45 8.15 -5.84
CA GLN A 175 0.49 9.20 -6.24
C GLN A 175 1.76 9.11 -5.36
N GLU A 176 2.52 8.01 -5.51
CA GLU A 176 3.71 7.74 -4.71
C GLU A 176 4.80 8.81 -4.91
N GLU A 177 4.80 9.49 -6.04
CA GLU A 177 5.68 10.63 -6.27
C GLU A 177 5.50 11.73 -5.23
N LEU A 178 4.29 11.90 -4.68
CA LEU A 178 4.02 12.94 -3.70
C LEU A 178 4.63 12.61 -2.34
N CYS A 179 4.38 11.40 -1.79
CA CYS A 179 4.97 11.01 -0.51
C CYS A 179 6.47 10.75 -0.64
N GLY A 180 6.95 10.28 -1.79
CA GLY A 180 8.37 10.24 -2.10
C GLY A 180 9.01 11.63 -2.03
N TYR A 181 8.37 12.65 -2.62
CA TYR A 181 8.81 14.05 -2.55
C TYR A 181 8.84 14.55 -1.11
N MET A 182 7.77 14.33 -0.34
CA MET A 182 7.70 14.75 1.07
C MET A 182 8.84 14.14 1.88
N ALA A 183 9.12 12.85 1.71
CA ALA A 183 10.20 12.16 2.40
C ALA A 183 11.60 12.68 1.98
N GLY A 184 11.82 12.90 0.69
CA GLY A 184 13.09 13.43 0.17
C GLY A 184 13.35 14.87 0.64
N TYR A 185 12.31 15.71 0.59
CA TYR A 185 12.35 17.09 1.08
C TYR A 185 12.64 17.14 2.59
N ALA A 186 11.89 16.35 3.38
CA ALA A 186 12.09 16.22 4.82
C ALA A 186 13.51 15.79 5.16
N THR A 187 14.04 14.77 4.49
CA THR A 187 15.38 14.23 4.72
C THR A 187 16.46 15.32 4.60
N VAL A 188 16.41 16.14 3.54
CA VAL A 188 17.38 17.21 3.35
C VAL A 188 17.14 18.38 4.32
N LYS A 189 15.89 18.74 4.62
CA LYS A 189 15.54 19.77 5.62
C LYS A 189 16.01 19.39 7.02
N MET A 190 16.03 18.09 7.37
CA MET A 190 16.59 17.56 8.62
C MET A 190 18.12 17.60 8.65
N GLY A 191 18.80 18.04 7.57
CA GLY A 191 20.24 18.27 7.51
C GLY A 191 21.05 17.12 6.91
N TYR A 192 20.41 16.07 6.37
CA TYR A 192 21.12 14.99 5.70
C TYR A 192 21.48 15.39 4.26
N THR A 193 22.74 15.13 3.88
CA THR A 193 23.29 15.55 2.58
C THR A 193 23.89 14.42 1.75
N LYS A 194 24.05 13.22 2.34
CA LYS A 194 24.49 12.02 1.64
C LYS A 194 23.43 10.95 1.71
N LEU A 195 22.65 10.85 0.65
CA LEU A 195 21.43 10.08 0.58
C LEU A 195 21.61 8.79 -0.25
N GLY A 196 20.72 7.84 -0.05
CA GLY A 196 20.57 6.67 -0.89
C GLY A 196 19.09 6.40 -1.16
N TYR A 197 18.77 5.91 -2.34
CA TYR A 197 17.51 5.28 -2.69
C TYR A 197 17.78 3.84 -3.08
N ALA A 198 17.16 2.90 -2.39
CA ALA A 198 17.16 1.49 -2.71
C ALA A 198 15.72 1.05 -2.98
N GLY A 199 15.35 0.99 -4.25
CA GLY A 199 14.05 0.47 -4.69
C GLY A 199 14.07 -1.04 -4.79
N GLY A 200 12.93 -1.69 -4.63
CA GLY A 200 12.79 -3.12 -4.92
C GLY A 200 12.93 -3.41 -6.42
N MET A 201 11.90 -3.91 -7.07
CA MET A 201 11.86 -4.01 -8.52
C MET A 201 11.47 -2.68 -9.14
N ALA A 202 11.95 -2.39 -10.35
CA ALA A 202 11.65 -1.16 -11.09
C ALA A 202 10.22 -1.19 -11.70
N VAL A 203 9.22 -1.31 -10.85
CA VAL A 203 7.79 -1.25 -11.23
C VAL A 203 7.24 0.16 -11.05
N PRO A 204 6.13 0.53 -11.69
CA PRO A 204 5.66 1.92 -11.74
C PRO A 204 5.56 2.61 -10.38
N ALA A 205 5.02 1.95 -9.35
CA ALA A 205 4.91 2.52 -7.99
C ALA A 205 6.29 2.82 -7.37
N VAL A 206 7.22 1.85 -7.44
CA VAL A 206 8.58 2.00 -6.90
C VAL A 206 9.35 3.09 -7.63
N ILE A 207 9.16 3.20 -8.96
CA ILE A 207 9.76 4.28 -9.75
C ILE A 207 9.20 5.64 -9.31
N ARG A 208 7.88 5.79 -9.13
CA ARG A 208 7.27 7.04 -8.66
C ARG A 208 7.77 7.46 -7.28
N TYR A 209 7.84 6.54 -6.32
CA TYR A 209 8.45 6.81 -5.01
C TYR A 209 9.88 7.37 -5.14
N GLY A 210 10.72 6.70 -5.92
CA GLY A 210 12.12 7.09 -6.10
C GLY A 210 12.26 8.44 -6.80
N TYR A 211 11.49 8.68 -7.85
CA TYR A 211 11.52 9.96 -8.58
C TYR A 211 10.98 11.11 -7.72
N GLY A 212 9.94 10.85 -6.91
CA GLY A 212 9.48 11.79 -5.90
C GLY A 212 10.59 12.13 -4.91
N PHE A 213 11.26 11.12 -4.35
CA PHE A 213 12.35 11.31 -3.39
C PHE A 213 13.50 12.16 -3.95
N VAL A 214 13.89 11.91 -5.21
CA VAL A 214 14.88 12.73 -5.91
C VAL A 214 14.41 14.18 -6.06
N GLN A 215 13.17 14.39 -6.51
CA GLN A 215 12.59 15.73 -6.71
C GLN A 215 12.50 16.52 -5.39
N GLY A 216 12.06 15.87 -4.31
CA GLY A 216 11.98 16.49 -2.99
C GLY A 216 13.33 16.86 -2.42
N ALA A 217 14.30 15.95 -2.50
CA ALA A 217 15.68 16.22 -2.09
C ALA A 217 16.32 17.36 -2.91
N ASN A 218 16.08 17.37 -4.22
CA ASN A 218 16.55 18.42 -5.13
C ASN A 218 15.96 19.80 -4.78
N ALA A 219 14.66 19.86 -4.48
CA ALA A 219 13.99 21.10 -4.11
C ALA A 219 14.51 21.66 -2.80
N ALA A 220 14.66 20.82 -1.77
CA ALA A 220 15.21 21.25 -0.48
C ALA A 220 16.69 21.65 -0.58
N ALA A 221 17.49 20.93 -1.37
CA ALA A 221 18.90 21.28 -1.62
C ALA A 221 19.02 22.68 -2.26
N LYS A 222 18.19 22.95 -3.27
CA LYS A 222 18.13 24.26 -3.93
C LYS A 222 17.72 25.37 -2.98
N GLU A 223 16.68 25.15 -2.17
CA GLU A 223 16.18 26.11 -1.19
C GLU A 223 17.25 26.48 -0.16
N LEU A 224 17.96 25.47 0.36
CA LEU A 224 18.99 25.64 1.39
C LEU A 224 20.36 26.06 0.83
N GLY A 225 20.59 25.98 -0.49
CA GLY A 225 21.90 26.11 -1.10
C GLY A 225 22.87 24.99 -0.65
N ALA A 226 22.34 23.81 -0.31
CA ALA A 226 23.10 22.68 0.22
C ALA A 226 23.66 21.81 -0.92
N THR A 227 24.87 21.29 -0.72
CA THR A 227 25.44 20.28 -1.61
C THR A 227 24.97 18.91 -1.15
N VAL A 228 24.12 18.26 -1.95
CA VAL A 228 23.54 16.96 -1.66
C VAL A 228 24.02 15.93 -2.70
N GLU A 229 24.41 14.75 -2.23
CA GLU A 229 24.77 13.59 -3.03
C GLU A 229 23.75 12.47 -2.81
N MET A 230 23.32 11.77 -3.87
CA MET A 230 22.40 10.65 -3.78
C MET A 230 22.87 9.47 -4.65
N LYS A 231 22.97 8.29 -4.03
CA LYS A 231 23.11 7.01 -4.73
C LYS A 231 21.71 6.45 -5.00
N TYR A 232 21.49 5.87 -6.18
CA TYR A 232 20.19 5.34 -6.61
C TYR A 232 20.37 3.94 -7.21
N ILE A 233 19.60 2.95 -6.72
CA ILE A 233 19.67 1.56 -7.19
C ILE A 233 18.30 0.87 -7.08
N TYR A 234 18.05 -0.12 -7.94
CA TYR A 234 17.00 -1.12 -7.75
C TYR A 234 17.61 -2.45 -7.30
N THR A 235 17.01 -3.09 -6.30
CA THR A 235 17.51 -4.35 -5.71
C THR A 235 17.01 -5.58 -6.45
N ASN A 236 16.07 -5.42 -7.39
CA ASN A 236 15.45 -6.47 -8.20
C ASN A 236 14.69 -7.54 -7.38
N THR A 237 14.31 -7.22 -6.13
CA THR A 237 13.52 -8.10 -5.25
C THR A 237 12.76 -7.25 -4.24
N PHE A 238 11.68 -7.81 -3.67
CA PHE A 238 10.98 -7.26 -2.50
C PHE A 238 11.24 -8.05 -1.22
N SER A 239 12.15 -9.01 -1.28
CA SER A 239 12.53 -9.83 -0.13
C SER A 239 13.92 -9.43 0.40
N PRO A 240 14.21 -9.68 1.69
CA PRO A 240 15.55 -9.51 2.22
C PRO A 240 16.55 -10.38 1.46
N ASP A 241 17.74 -9.82 1.19
CA ASP A 241 18.83 -10.55 0.54
C ASP A 241 20.20 -10.09 1.05
N ALA A 242 21.15 -11.02 1.10
CA ALA A 242 22.50 -10.74 1.57
C ALA A 242 23.28 -9.77 0.65
N SER A 243 22.98 -9.75 -0.65
CA SER A 243 23.57 -8.80 -1.59
C SER A 243 23.14 -7.37 -1.32
N ILE A 244 21.87 -7.17 -0.89
CA ILE A 244 21.36 -5.86 -0.46
C ILE A 244 22.13 -5.39 0.78
N ALA A 245 22.25 -6.27 1.81
CA ALA A 245 22.98 -5.92 3.02
C ALA A 245 24.44 -5.54 2.72
N ALA A 246 25.13 -6.28 1.86
CA ALA A 246 26.51 -6.00 1.45
C ALA A 246 26.65 -4.68 0.67
N ALA A 247 25.70 -4.38 -0.22
CA ALA A 247 25.68 -3.10 -0.94
C ALA A 247 25.47 -1.93 0.03
N MET A 248 24.57 -2.06 0.99
CA MET A 248 24.29 -1.04 1.98
C MET A 248 25.42 -0.88 2.99
N ASP A 249 26.08 -1.96 3.41
CA ASP A 249 27.32 -1.90 4.21
C ASP A 249 28.37 -1.03 3.50
N THR A 250 28.54 -1.20 2.19
CA THR A 250 29.45 -0.37 1.38
C THR A 250 28.99 1.08 1.31
N TRP A 251 27.71 1.34 1.09
CA TRP A 251 27.18 2.70 1.00
C TRP A 251 27.38 3.50 2.30
N TYR A 252 27.04 2.88 3.43
CA TYR A 252 27.22 3.50 4.75
C TYR A 252 28.71 3.69 5.09
N ALA A 253 29.58 2.75 4.73
CA ALA A 253 31.02 2.91 4.91
C ALA A 253 31.60 4.07 4.06
N ASP A 254 31.03 4.33 2.89
CA ASP A 254 31.36 5.49 2.03
C ASP A 254 30.73 6.81 2.53
N GLY A 255 30.01 6.77 3.63
CA GLY A 255 29.45 7.95 4.31
C GLY A 255 28.01 8.31 3.88
N THR A 256 27.28 7.44 3.19
CA THR A 256 25.82 7.59 3.04
C THR A 256 25.18 7.67 4.44
N GLN A 257 24.34 8.65 4.67
CA GLN A 257 23.75 8.95 5.98
C GLN A 257 22.37 8.34 6.15
N VAL A 258 21.58 8.38 5.07
CA VAL A 258 20.16 7.93 5.05
C VAL A 258 19.93 7.15 3.79
N VAL A 259 19.25 6.00 3.87
CA VAL A 259 18.77 5.23 2.72
C VAL A 259 17.26 5.11 2.77
N PHE A 260 16.58 5.47 1.68
CA PHE A 260 15.17 5.16 1.50
C PHE A 260 15.03 3.70 1.07
N ALA A 261 14.45 2.87 1.95
CA ALA A 261 14.22 1.44 1.75
C ALA A 261 12.85 1.21 1.08
N CYS A 262 12.76 1.41 -0.23
CA CYS A 262 11.49 1.42 -0.97
C CYS A 262 11.17 0.06 -1.58
N GLY A 263 10.59 -0.87 -0.80
CA GLY A 263 10.12 -2.13 -1.40
C GLY A 263 9.95 -3.30 -0.45
N GLY A 264 8.73 -3.52 0.05
CA GLY A 264 8.37 -4.70 0.82
C GLY A 264 9.34 -5.00 1.96
N GLY A 265 9.90 -6.20 1.98
CA GLY A 265 10.81 -6.69 3.03
C GLY A 265 12.28 -6.29 2.89
N ILE A 266 12.71 -5.55 1.84
CA ILE A 266 14.13 -5.19 1.66
C ILE A 266 14.68 -4.34 2.80
N TYR A 267 13.80 -3.63 3.54
CA TYR A 267 14.19 -2.84 4.71
C TYR A 267 14.95 -3.66 5.75
N VAL A 268 14.70 -4.97 5.86
CA VAL A 268 15.38 -5.86 6.82
C VAL A 268 16.90 -5.87 6.56
N SER A 269 17.30 -6.09 5.30
CA SER A 269 18.72 -6.07 4.90
C SER A 269 19.37 -4.70 5.05
N ILE A 270 18.60 -3.63 4.78
CA ILE A 270 19.07 -2.24 4.92
C ILE A 270 19.22 -1.87 6.40
N ALA A 271 18.29 -2.32 7.28
CA ALA A 271 18.34 -2.11 8.71
C ALA A 271 19.54 -2.82 9.36
N GLU A 272 19.89 -4.03 8.90
CA GLU A 272 21.11 -4.73 9.35
C GLU A 272 22.39 -3.92 9.06
N ALA A 273 22.49 -3.32 7.89
CA ALA A 273 23.62 -2.48 7.51
C ALA A 273 23.62 -1.14 8.26
N ALA A 274 22.46 -0.48 8.37
CA ALA A 274 22.30 0.78 9.10
C ALA A 274 22.66 0.63 10.59
N LYS A 275 22.29 -0.50 11.21
CA LYS A 275 22.65 -0.84 12.59
C LYS A 275 24.16 -0.78 12.84
N LYS A 276 24.92 -1.41 11.95
CA LYS A 276 26.41 -1.46 12.05
C LYS A 276 27.04 -0.09 11.92
N ALA A 277 26.47 0.75 11.05
CA ALA A 277 26.98 2.09 10.76
C ALA A 277 26.38 3.20 11.66
N ASN A 278 25.38 2.88 12.48
CA ASN A 278 24.56 3.86 13.20
C ASN A 278 23.96 4.92 12.25
N ALA A 279 23.51 4.46 11.09
CA ALA A 279 22.97 5.29 10.02
C ALA A 279 21.43 5.30 10.06
N LYS A 280 20.81 6.05 9.15
CA LYS A 280 19.37 6.31 9.14
C LYS A 280 18.66 5.64 7.95
N ILE A 281 17.34 5.49 8.09
CA ILE A 281 16.45 4.89 7.07
C ILE A 281 15.21 5.75 6.90
N VAL A 282 14.71 5.81 5.66
CA VAL A 282 13.34 6.19 5.33
C VAL A 282 12.57 4.90 5.02
N GLY A 283 11.44 4.68 5.68
CA GLY A 283 10.54 3.55 5.45
C GLY A 283 9.57 3.78 4.29
N VAL A 284 8.74 2.77 3.98
CA VAL A 284 7.80 2.80 2.85
C VAL A 284 6.43 2.21 3.21
N ASP A 285 5.40 2.59 2.47
CA ASP A 285 4.01 2.13 2.48
C ASP A 285 3.24 2.48 3.76
N VAL A 286 3.81 2.19 4.92
CA VAL A 286 3.26 2.44 6.26
C VAL A 286 4.29 3.13 7.14
N ASP A 287 3.91 3.56 8.34
CA ASP A 287 4.88 3.96 9.35
C ASP A 287 5.70 2.74 9.81
N GLN A 288 6.92 2.60 9.27
CA GLN A 288 7.82 1.49 9.57
C GLN A 288 8.77 1.78 10.73
N ALA A 289 8.69 2.95 11.39
CA ALA A 289 9.59 3.27 12.50
C ALA A 289 9.58 2.20 13.62
N PRO A 290 8.43 1.71 14.10
CA PRO A 290 8.42 0.70 15.17
C PRO A 290 9.14 -0.60 14.79
N ILE A 291 9.15 -0.95 13.52
CA ILE A 291 9.70 -2.22 13.02
C ILE A 291 11.18 -2.09 12.70
N ILE A 292 11.54 -1.04 11.96
CA ILE A 292 12.93 -0.78 11.57
C ILE A 292 13.79 -0.52 12.81
N ASP A 293 13.30 0.29 13.75
CA ASP A 293 14.04 0.65 14.96
C ASP A 293 14.22 -0.56 15.90
N ALA A 294 13.23 -1.47 15.92
CA ALA A 294 13.38 -2.73 16.66
C ALA A 294 14.45 -3.66 16.08
N LEU A 295 14.66 -3.62 14.75
CA LEU A 295 15.69 -4.42 14.07
C LEU A 295 17.07 -3.77 14.14
N ALA A 296 17.12 -2.47 13.97
CA ALA A 296 18.37 -1.68 13.93
C ALA A 296 18.72 -1.12 15.31
N ASN A 297 18.62 0.17 15.47
CA ASN A 297 18.82 0.91 16.71
C ASN A 297 17.63 1.85 16.89
N GLU A 298 17.37 2.25 18.13
CA GLU A 298 16.41 3.32 18.42
C GLU A 298 16.73 4.57 17.57
N ASP A 299 15.69 5.23 17.08
CA ASP A 299 15.80 6.41 16.20
C ASP A 299 16.51 6.16 14.85
N THR A 300 16.58 4.93 14.34
CA THR A 300 17.14 4.67 13.01
C THR A 300 16.25 5.23 11.91
N THR A 301 14.94 5.11 12.07
CA THR A 301 13.97 5.64 11.10
C THR A 301 13.81 7.15 11.29
N ILE A 302 13.90 7.91 10.20
CA ILE A 302 13.66 9.36 10.25
C ILE A 302 12.28 9.76 9.76
N THR A 303 11.68 8.96 8.90
CA THR A 303 10.29 9.07 8.42
C THR A 303 9.95 7.85 7.56
N SER A 304 8.71 7.76 7.08
CA SER A 304 8.29 6.77 6.07
C SER A 304 7.46 7.45 4.99
N ALA A 305 7.70 7.11 3.71
CA ALA A 305 6.82 7.54 2.62
C ALA A 305 5.63 6.58 2.56
N MET A 306 4.46 7.04 3.01
CA MET A 306 3.28 6.20 3.21
C MET A 306 2.28 6.33 2.07
N LYS A 307 1.53 5.25 1.82
CA LYS A 307 0.30 5.24 1.03
C LYS A 307 -0.85 4.57 1.79
N GLY A 308 -2.06 5.06 1.57
CA GLY A 308 -3.25 4.72 2.33
C GLY A 308 -3.84 3.35 1.97
N LEU A 309 -3.05 2.28 2.04
CA LEU A 309 -3.48 0.92 1.70
C LEU A 309 -4.67 0.46 2.54
N ALA A 310 -4.59 0.64 3.86
CA ALA A 310 -5.65 0.24 4.76
C ALA A 310 -6.92 1.08 4.57
N SER A 311 -6.78 2.41 4.48
CA SER A 311 -7.92 3.33 4.32
C SER A 311 -8.64 3.14 2.99
N SER A 312 -7.90 3.01 1.88
CA SER A 312 -8.48 2.80 0.56
C SER A 312 -9.14 1.42 0.42
N THR A 313 -8.51 0.36 0.96
CA THR A 313 -9.10 -0.99 0.97
C THR A 313 -10.41 -1.01 1.74
N LYS A 314 -10.43 -0.44 2.96
CA LYS A 314 -11.66 -0.36 3.77
C LYS A 314 -12.71 0.52 3.11
N ALA A 315 -12.33 1.64 2.48
CA ALA A 315 -13.25 2.49 1.74
C ALA A 315 -13.87 1.78 0.53
N ALA A 316 -13.09 1.00 -0.22
CA ALA A 316 -13.57 0.20 -1.34
C ALA A 316 -14.56 -0.86 -0.87
N LEU A 317 -14.22 -1.64 0.17
CA LEU A 317 -15.12 -2.65 0.75
C LEU A 317 -16.42 -2.02 1.27
N LYS A 318 -16.32 -0.89 1.98
CA LYS A 318 -17.49 -0.15 2.45
C LYS A 318 -18.36 0.34 1.28
N GLY A 319 -17.74 0.93 0.26
CA GLY A 319 -18.45 1.38 -0.94
C GLY A 319 -19.22 0.25 -1.63
N ILE A 320 -18.63 -0.94 -1.70
CA ILE A 320 -19.24 -2.12 -2.33
C ILE A 320 -20.35 -2.71 -1.46
N ILE A 321 -20.09 -2.90 -0.16
CA ILE A 321 -20.89 -3.76 0.72
C ILE A 321 -22.00 -2.97 1.43
N GLU A 322 -21.66 -1.79 1.98
CA GLU A 322 -22.59 -1.00 2.78
C GLU A 322 -23.28 0.08 1.95
N ASP A 323 -22.53 0.80 1.12
CA ASP A 323 -23.04 1.96 0.39
C ASP A 323 -23.69 1.58 -0.96
N GLY A 324 -23.49 0.33 -1.45
CA GLY A 324 -24.06 -0.16 -2.70
C GLY A 324 -23.54 0.58 -3.96
N LYS A 325 -22.30 1.12 -3.90
CA LYS A 325 -21.71 1.97 -4.96
C LYS A 325 -20.93 1.21 -6.02
N TRP A 326 -21.16 -0.10 -6.13
CA TRP A 326 -20.39 -0.90 -7.10
C TRP A 326 -20.44 -0.34 -8.51
N ASP A 327 -21.62 0.08 -8.97
CA ASP A 327 -21.79 0.61 -10.34
C ASP A 327 -21.03 1.94 -10.56
N GLU A 328 -20.68 2.66 -9.48
CA GLU A 328 -19.86 3.86 -9.55
C GLU A 328 -18.37 3.55 -9.54
N LEU A 329 -17.96 2.40 -9.01
CA LEU A 329 -16.56 1.98 -8.86
C LEU A 329 -16.09 1.11 -10.03
N ALA A 330 -16.94 0.20 -10.50
CA ALA A 330 -16.60 -0.77 -11.53
C ALA A 330 -16.10 -0.11 -12.82
N GLY A 331 -15.03 -0.64 -13.38
CA GLY A 331 -14.38 -0.11 -14.58
C GLY A 331 -13.44 1.06 -14.34
N LYS A 332 -13.26 1.53 -13.11
CA LYS A 332 -12.38 2.66 -12.81
C LYS A 332 -10.99 2.23 -12.37
N ILE A 333 -10.03 3.08 -12.71
CA ILE A 333 -8.68 3.10 -12.16
C ILE A 333 -8.52 4.46 -11.48
N ASP A 334 -8.69 4.51 -10.17
CA ASP A 334 -8.56 5.74 -9.39
C ASP A 334 -7.10 5.92 -8.95
N ASN A 335 -6.58 7.14 -9.13
CA ASN A 335 -5.23 7.53 -8.72
C ASN A 335 -5.33 8.35 -7.43
N LEU A 336 -5.10 7.68 -6.29
CA LEU A 336 -5.32 8.21 -4.95
C LEU A 336 -4.11 9.02 -4.46
N GLY A 337 -4.36 10.25 -4.05
CA GLY A 337 -3.32 11.18 -3.62
C GLY A 337 -3.76 12.07 -2.47
N LEU A 338 -3.48 13.37 -2.58
CA LEU A 338 -3.94 14.36 -1.62
C LEU A 338 -5.40 14.71 -1.88
N VAL A 339 -6.22 14.61 -0.84
CA VAL A 339 -7.64 15.00 -0.84
C VAL A 339 -7.88 16.23 0.05
N SER A 340 -6.90 16.60 0.87
CA SER A 340 -6.96 17.76 1.76
C SER A 340 -5.59 18.45 1.87
N GLY A 341 -5.60 19.78 1.85
CA GLY A 341 -4.42 20.59 2.14
C GLY A 341 -4.25 20.93 3.63
N THR A 342 -5.19 20.53 4.49
CA THR A 342 -5.22 20.89 5.91
C THR A 342 -5.43 19.72 6.87
N ASP A 343 -5.99 18.63 6.39
CA ASP A 343 -6.18 17.39 7.15
C ASP A 343 -5.23 16.34 6.56
N MET A 344 -4.11 16.13 7.21
CA MET A 344 -3.05 15.22 6.75
C MET A 344 -3.52 13.77 6.78
N ASP A 345 -4.33 13.40 7.77
CA ASP A 345 -4.79 12.03 7.99
C ASP A 345 -5.88 11.60 6.99
N ALA A 346 -6.51 12.58 6.31
CA ALA A 346 -7.47 12.31 5.24
C ALA A 346 -6.81 11.89 3.92
N ASN A 347 -5.51 12.15 3.76
CA ASN A 347 -4.80 11.94 2.52
C ASN A 347 -4.38 10.47 2.31
N TYR A 348 -4.37 10.03 1.06
CA TYR A 348 -3.93 8.68 0.68
C TYR A 348 -2.42 8.54 0.51
N VAL A 349 -1.67 9.65 0.56
CA VAL A 349 -0.20 9.66 0.51
C VAL A 349 0.32 10.70 1.49
N GLY A 350 1.45 10.43 2.15
CA GLY A 350 2.01 11.33 3.14
C GLY A 350 3.23 10.77 3.85
N ILE A 351 3.63 11.42 4.94
CA ILE A 351 4.58 10.90 5.93
C ILE A 351 3.90 10.85 7.30
N PRO A 352 4.38 10.06 8.27
CA PRO A 352 3.80 9.99 9.61
C PRO A 352 3.72 11.37 10.27
N THR A 353 2.57 11.70 10.85
CA THR A 353 2.34 12.98 11.57
C THR A 353 2.72 12.90 13.04
N GLY A 354 2.92 11.69 13.58
CA GLY A 354 3.33 11.41 14.96
C GLY A 354 4.83 11.13 15.12
N ASP A 355 5.14 10.22 16.04
CA ASP A 355 6.52 9.85 16.43
C ASP A 355 7.28 9.09 15.32
N GLY A 356 6.60 8.63 14.27
CA GLY A 356 7.23 7.96 13.11
C GLY A 356 8.05 8.89 12.21
N THR A 357 8.01 10.23 12.45
CA THR A 357 8.87 11.21 11.80
C THR A 357 9.73 11.92 12.84
N ALA A 358 11.04 11.99 12.61
CA ALA A 358 12.02 12.62 13.48
C ALA A 358 11.97 14.17 13.36
N TRP A 359 10.86 14.74 13.81
CA TRP A 359 10.64 16.20 13.78
C TRP A 359 11.79 16.96 14.48
N CYS A 360 12.20 18.07 13.91
CA CYS A 360 13.29 18.89 14.43
C CYS A 360 13.09 20.39 14.11
N ASP A 361 13.96 21.25 14.66
CA ASP A 361 13.86 22.70 14.47
C ASP A 361 13.95 23.15 13.00
N THR A 362 14.53 22.35 12.12
CA THR A 362 14.69 22.65 10.70
C THR A 362 13.61 22.04 9.81
N PHE A 363 12.80 21.12 10.35
CA PHE A 363 11.61 20.54 9.70
C PHE A 363 10.58 20.14 10.76
N THR A 364 9.59 20.97 10.92
CA THR A 364 8.53 20.86 11.93
C THR A 364 7.24 20.29 11.31
N THR A 365 6.28 19.95 12.14
CA THR A 365 4.92 19.59 11.70
C THR A 365 4.24 20.73 10.93
N ASP A 366 4.51 22.00 11.29
CA ASP A 366 3.98 23.15 10.57
C ASP A 366 4.61 23.30 9.17
N ASP A 367 5.92 23.02 9.04
CA ASP A 367 6.60 22.98 7.73
C ASP A 367 6.01 21.87 6.84
N TYR A 368 5.73 20.70 7.41
CA TYR A 368 5.07 19.62 6.69
C TYR A 368 3.65 20.01 6.28
N ALA A 369 2.87 20.59 7.14
CA ALA A 369 1.53 21.06 6.81
C ALA A 369 1.56 22.11 5.68
N ALA A 370 2.50 23.04 5.70
CA ALA A 370 2.70 24.02 4.63
C ALA A 370 3.10 23.34 3.30
N LEU A 371 3.97 22.32 3.35
CA LEU A 371 4.37 21.53 2.18
C LEU A 371 3.16 20.83 1.55
N VAL A 372 2.35 20.14 2.35
CA VAL A 372 1.15 19.43 1.87
C VAL A 372 0.14 20.42 1.27
N ALA A 373 -0.09 21.57 1.94
CA ALA A 373 -0.99 22.61 1.42
C ALA A 373 -0.52 23.11 0.04
N ALA A 374 0.79 23.37 -0.12
CA ALA A 374 1.37 23.84 -1.38
C ALA A 374 1.33 22.78 -2.49
N MET A 375 1.40 21.51 -2.15
CA MET A 375 1.21 20.41 -3.10
C MET A 375 -0.27 20.24 -3.48
N PHE A 376 -1.17 20.36 -2.51
CA PHE A 376 -2.62 20.22 -2.72
C PHE A 376 -3.19 21.37 -3.59
N ASP A 377 -2.74 22.59 -3.41
CA ASP A 377 -3.17 23.75 -4.21
C ASP A 377 -2.45 23.88 -5.57
N GLY A 378 -1.48 23.00 -5.85
CA GLY A 378 -0.73 22.97 -7.10
C GLY A 378 0.43 23.99 -7.19
N THR A 379 0.77 24.69 -6.12
CA THR A 379 1.95 25.56 -6.02
C THR A 379 3.23 24.75 -6.19
N ILE A 380 3.26 23.53 -5.59
CA ILE A 380 4.29 22.53 -5.81
C ILE A 380 3.71 21.41 -6.68
N THR A 381 4.33 21.17 -7.81
CA THR A 381 3.98 20.04 -8.70
C THR A 381 5.12 19.04 -8.74
N VAL A 382 4.79 17.76 -8.65
CA VAL A 382 5.75 16.66 -8.71
C VAL A 382 5.47 15.85 -9.97
N SER A 383 6.51 15.58 -10.75
CA SER A 383 6.39 14.75 -11.94
C SER A 383 6.22 13.28 -11.57
N ASN A 384 5.24 12.63 -12.18
CA ASN A 384 5.01 11.18 -12.11
C ASN A 384 5.43 10.45 -13.39
N ASP A 385 6.15 11.12 -14.28
CA ASP A 385 6.59 10.59 -15.58
C ASP A 385 7.70 9.54 -15.38
N ILE A 386 7.30 8.28 -15.41
CA ILE A 386 8.19 7.12 -15.23
C ILE A 386 9.01 6.78 -16.49
N THR A 387 8.79 7.46 -17.61
CA THR A 387 9.57 7.27 -18.84
C THR A 387 10.92 8.00 -18.78
N LYS A 388 11.07 8.94 -17.85
CA LYS A 388 12.30 9.66 -17.57
C LYS A 388 13.28 8.81 -16.75
N LYS A 389 14.48 9.36 -16.56
CA LYS A 389 15.51 8.82 -15.67
C LYS A 389 15.53 9.60 -14.36
N PRO A 390 15.96 8.99 -13.23
CA PRO A 390 16.06 9.71 -11.96
C PRO A 390 17.00 10.92 -12.05
N ALA A 391 18.05 10.86 -12.89
CA ALA A 391 18.97 11.97 -13.13
C ALA A 391 18.32 13.20 -13.78
N ASP A 392 17.22 13.06 -14.51
CA ASP A 392 16.52 14.17 -15.14
C ASP A 392 15.87 15.11 -14.12
N PHE A 393 15.68 14.62 -12.88
CA PHE A 393 15.11 15.36 -11.75
C PHE A 393 16.16 15.91 -10.78
N ALA A 394 17.43 15.55 -10.94
CA ALA A 394 18.54 15.89 -10.05
C ALA A 394 19.35 17.10 -10.59
N THR A 395 18.71 18.27 -10.67
CA THR A 395 19.35 19.48 -11.25
C THR A 395 20.24 20.24 -10.26
N ASP A 396 19.94 20.17 -8.97
CA ASP A 396 20.62 20.88 -7.88
C ASP A 396 21.30 19.91 -6.88
N ILE A 397 21.26 18.61 -7.14
CA ILE A 397 21.96 17.57 -6.38
C ILE A 397 22.84 16.72 -7.31
N THR A 398 23.82 16.01 -6.76
CA THR A 398 24.62 15.03 -7.49
C THR A 398 24.02 13.65 -7.33
N LEU A 399 23.45 13.08 -8.38
CA LEU A 399 22.86 11.74 -8.38
C LEU A 399 23.79 10.74 -9.10
N THR A 400 24.05 9.61 -8.45
CA THR A 400 24.75 8.47 -9.02
C THR A 400 23.77 7.32 -9.22
N ASP A 401 23.31 7.12 -10.45
CA ASP A 401 22.44 6.00 -10.81
C ASP A 401 23.30 4.74 -11.02
N LEU A 402 23.06 3.73 -10.20
CA LEU A 402 23.78 2.46 -10.19
C LEU A 402 23.00 1.35 -10.92
N GLY A 403 21.83 1.67 -11.47
CA GLY A 403 20.97 0.74 -12.19
C GLY A 403 20.36 -0.31 -11.27
N THR A 404 20.63 -1.57 -11.54
CA THR A 404 20.08 -2.73 -10.79
C THR A 404 21.20 -3.52 -10.12
N LEU A 405 20.95 -3.94 -8.88
CA LEU A 405 21.86 -4.81 -8.14
C LEU A 405 21.90 -6.20 -8.80
N ASN A 406 23.11 -6.70 -9.08
CA ASN A 406 23.34 -7.99 -9.74
C ASN A 406 23.63 -9.10 -8.72
#